data_65a016ee21015ff3dbf77cb38c7b9390
#
_entry.id   65a016ee21015ff3dbf77cb38c7b9390
#
_cell.length_a   1.000
_cell.length_b   1.000
_cell.length_c   1.000
_cell.angle_alpha   90.00
_cell.angle_beta   90.00
_cell.angle_gamma   90.00
#
_symmetry.space_group_name_H-M   'P 1'
#
loop_
_entity.id
_entity.type
_entity.pdbx_description
1 polymer ?
#
loop_
_entity_poly.entity_id
_entity_poly.type
_entity_poly.pdbx_seq_one_letter_code
_entity_poly.pdbx_strand_id
1 'polypeptide(L)'
;KVVDAANNEEPDMMLFTGDLVNNDAREVEPYLETLKQLHAHDGIFSVWGNHDYCEYGNNHTIAGLRNNWKLLYNYQCQLGWHQLMNDHFTVSHGMASIDIIGVENAEQPPFRNRSKLPKAMKGLKKEGFKILLTHDPHHWRREVWDRPIQLTLAGHTHAGQLQIGKWTPARMAFKEWGGVYRKGSQMLNVSSGIGGSFPFRLGAWPEMTVITLKRTLK
;
A
#
# COMPACT_ATOMS: atom_id res chain seq x y z
N LYS A 1 3.40 -16.68 11.57
CA LYS A 1 4.19 -15.63 12.28
C LYS A 1 3.78 -14.21 11.88
N VAL A 2 3.77 -13.86 10.56
CA VAL A 2 3.35 -12.50 10.11
C VAL A 2 1.87 -12.29 10.43
N VAL A 3 1.01 -13.21 10.01
CA VAL A 3 -0.43 -13.17 10.28
C VAL A 3 -0.73 -13.10 11.79
N ASP A 4 -0.07 -13.95 12.58
CA ASP A 4 -0.25 -13.93 14.04
C ASP A 4 0.17 -12.58 14.63
N ALA A 5 1.30 -12.02 14.19
CA ALA A 5 1.76 -10.72 14.65
C ALA A 5 0.80 -9.59 14.26
N ALA A 6 0.25 -9.63 13.03
CA ALA A 6 -0.73 -8.65 12.58
C ALA A 6 -2.05 -8.74 13.37
N ASN A 7 -2.54 -9.95 13.59
CA ASN A 7 -3.79 -10.18 14.32
C ASN A 7 -3.66 -9.87 15.82
N ASN A 8 -2.48 -10.09 16.42
CA ASN A 8 -2.23 -9.77 17.84
C ASN A 8 -2.28 -8.27 18.15
N GLU A 9 -2.15 -7.40 17.14
CA GLU A 9 -2.35 -5.96 17.30
C GLU A 9 -3.85 -5.57 17.38
N GLU A 10 -4.77 -6.52 17.17
CA GLU A 10 -6.22 -6.32 17.14
C GLU A 10 -6.63 -5.06 16.34
N PRO A 11 -6.21 -4.93 15.07
CA PRO A 11 -6.38 -3.70 14.34
C PRO A 11 -7.83 -3.45 13.94
N ASP A 12 -8.27 -2.18 14.03
CA ASP A 12 -9.54 -1.77 13.42
C ASP A 12 -9.50 -1.94 11.90
N MET A 13 -8.40 -1.58 11.26
CA MET A 13 -8.20 -1.71 9.81
C MET A 13 -6.81 -2.26 9.48
N MET A 14 -6.70 -3.08 8.44
CA MET A 14 -5.42 -3.41 7.81
C MET A 14 -5.31 -2.73 6.45
N LEU A 15 -4.18 -2.07 6.20
CA LEU A 15 -3.95 -1.27 5.01
C LEU A 15 -2.72 -1.81 4.27
N PHE A 16 -2.96 -2.45 3.12
CA PHE A 16 -1.94 -3.11 2.31
C PHE A 16 -1.56 -2.23 1.11
N THR A 17 -0.29 -1.84 1.03
CA THR A 17 0.20 -0.85 0.07
C THR A 17 0.80 -1.44 -1.20
N GLY A 18 0.47 -2.68 -1.55
CA GLY A 18 0.83 -3.30 -2.84
C GLY A 18 2.02 -4.26 -2.79
N ASP A 19 2.31 -4.83 -3.95
CA ASP A 19 3.32 -5.88 -4.15
C ASP A 19 3.03 -7.16 -3.34
N LEU A 20 1.83 -7.71 -3.55
CA LEU A 20 1.44 -9.01 -2.98
C LEU A 20 2.20 -10.17 -3.65
N VAL A 21 2.57 -10.00 -4.91
CA VAL A 21 3.34 -10.95 -5.72
C VAL A 21 4.57 -10.30 -6.33
N ASN A 22 5.51 -11.10 -6.84
CA ASN A 22 6.68 -10.61 -7.57
C ASN A 22 6.43 -10.58 -9.09
N ASN A 23 5.96 -11.69 -9.68
CA ASN A 23 5.89 -11.84 -11.13
C ASN A 23 4.68 -12.63 -11.64
N ASP A 24 3.99 -13.39 -10.79
CA ASP A 24 2.85 -14.23 -11.19
C ASP A 24 1.81 -14.27 -10.07
N ALA A 25 0.55 -14.11 -10.43
CA ALA A 25 -0.57 -14.12 -9.50
C ALA A 25 -0.66 -15.44 -8.69
N ARG A 26 -0.19 -16.55 -9.26
CA ARG A 26 -0.19 -17.85 -8.58
C ARG A 26 0.76 -17.93 -7.38
N GLU A 27 1.67 -16.98 -7.24
CA GLU A 27 2.54 -16.90 -6.06
C GLU A 27 1.73 -16.76 -4.75
N VAL A 28 0.47 -16.29 -4.84
CA VAL A 28 -0.45 -16.21 -3.69
C VAL A 28 -1.03 -17.56 -3.30
N GLU A 29 -1.19 -18.50 -4.24
CA GLU A 29 -1.93 -19.75 -4.02
C GLU A 29 -1.50 -20.53 -2.76
N PRO A 30 -0.19 -20.76 -2.53
CA PRO A 30 0.26 -21.49 -1.35
C PRO A 30 -0.06 -20.78 -0.02
N TYR A 31 -0.38 -19.49 -0.06
CA TYR A 31 -0.59 -18.66 1.12
C TYR A 31 -2.04 -18.26 1.35
N LEU A 32 -2.97 -18.62 0.44
CA LEU A 32 -4.39 -18.22 0.53
C LEU A 32 -5.00 -18.58 1.90
N GLU A 33 -4.83 -19.83 2.35
CA GLU A 33 -5.41 -20.26 3.64
C GLU A 33 -4.74 -19.57 4.85
N THR A 34 -3.48 -19.17 4.72
CA THR A 34 -2.80 -18.37 5.75
C THR A 34 -3.28 -16.93 5.74
N LEU A 35 -3.40 -16.32 4.54
CA LEU A 35 -3.85 -14.94 4.39
C LEU A 35 -5.33 -14.74 4.78
N LYS A 36 -6.17 -15.76 4.61
CA LYS A 36 -7.57 -15.76 5.10
C LYS A 36 -7.69 -15.61 6.62
N GLN A 37 -6.63 -15.91 7.36
CA GLN A 37 -6.60 -15.75 8.81
C GLN A 37 -6.37 -14.30 9.26
N LEU A 38 -5.97 -13.42 8.34
CA LEU A 38 -5.89 -11.98 8.62
C LEU A 38 -7.31 -11.46 8.89
N HIS A 39 -7.45 -10.70 9.96
CA HIS A 39 -8.73 -10.07 10.31
C HIS A 39 -8.52 -8.66 10.86
N ALA A 40 -9.46 -7.79 10.56
CA ALA A 40 -9.55 -6.44 11.10
C ALA A 40 -11.03 -6.08 11.25
N HIS A 41 -11.38 -5.31 12.28
CA HIS A 41 -12.77 -5.02 12.63
C HIS A 41 -13.54 -4.34 11.47
N ASP A 42 -12.91 -3.35 10.83
CA ASP A 42 -13.49 -2.54 9.74
C ASP A 42 -13.04 -2.99 8.35
N GLY A 43 -12.24 -4.06 8.28
CA GLY A 43 -11.82 -4.68 7.03
C GLY A 43 -10.36 -4.45 6.65
N ILE A 44 -10.00 -5.10 5.54
CA ILE A 44 -8.66 -5.06 4.95
C ILE A 44 -8.76 -4.35 3.61
N PHE A 45 -7.99 -3.28 3.44
CA PHE A 45 -7.98 -2.46 2.23
C PHE A 45 -6.63 -2.60 1.53
N SER A 46 -6.65 -2.76 0.21
CA SER A 46 -5.44 -2.96 -0.58
C SER A 46 -5.39 -2.08 -1.81
N VAL A 47 -4.18 -1.74 -2.22
CA VAL A 47 -3.86 -1.21 -3.54
C VAL A 47 -2.83 -2.10 -4.22
N TRP A 48 -2.64 -1.94 -5.51
CA TRP A 48 -1.62 -2.67 -6.26
C TRP A 48 -0.33 -1.86 -6.40
N GLY A 49 0.80 -2.55 -6.23
CA GLY A 49 2.12 -2.06 -6.58
C GLY A 49 2.51 -2.44 -8.02
N ASN A 50 3.74 -2.15 -8.40
CA ASN A 50 4.22 -2.41 -9.75
C ASN A 50 4.36 -3.92 -10.06
N HIS A 51 4.74 -4.73 -9.08
CA HIS A 51 4.87 -6.17 -9.23
C HIS A 51 3.52 -6.89 -9.39
N ASP A 52 2.44 -6.36 -8.81
CA ASP A 52 1.10 -6.94 -8.92
C ASP A 52 0.55 -6.93 -10.36
N TYR A 53 1.11 -6.09 -11.24
CA TYR A 53 0.80 -6.14 -12.68
C TYR A 53 1.50 -7.26 -13.43
N CYS A 54 2.41 -8.00 -12.79
CA CYS A 54 3.12 -9.16 -13.34
C CYS A 54 3.89 -8.86 -14.64
N GLU A 55 4.27 -7.59 -14.86
CA GLU A 55 4.94 -7.14 -16.09
C GLU A 55 6.44 -7.53 -16.13
N TYR A 56 7.01 -7.94 -14.98
CA TYR A 56 8.41 -8.39 -14.86
C TYR A 56 8.60 -9.89 -15.07
N GLY A 57 7.51 -10.67 -15.14
CA GLY A 57 7.53 -12.12 -15.34
C GLY A 57 7.75 -12.52 -16.80
N ASN A 58 7.78 -13.84 -17.03
CA ASN A 58 8.00 -14.41 -18.36
C ASN A 58 6.76 -14.37 -19.28
N ASN A 59 5.62 -13.90 -18.79
CA ASN A 59 4.36 -13.90 -19.53
C ASN A 59 4.09 -12.55 -20.18
N HIS A 60 4.83 -12.27 -21.25
CA HIS A 60 4.81 -10.97 -21.92
C HIS A 60 3.66 -10.77 -22.91
N THR A 61 2.76 -11.76 -23.09
CA THR A 61 1.59 -11.54 -23.94
C THR A 61 0.53 -10.70 -23.20
N ILE A 62 -0.15 -9.81 -23.93
CA ILE A 62 -1.23 -8.98 -23.38
C ILE A 62 -2.32 -9.87 -22.75
N ALA A 63 -2.66 -10.99 -23.40
CA ALA A 63 -3.64 -11.94 -22.89
C ALA A 63 -3.18 -12.57 -21.57
N GLY A 64 -1.91 -12.97 -21.48
CA GLY A 64 -1.33 -13.55 -20.27
C GLY A 64 -1.30 -12.55 -19.12
N LEU A 65 -0.89 -11.30 -19.35
CA LEU A 65 -0.94 -10.25 -18.34
C LEU A 65 -2.36 -10.02 -17.82
N ARG A 66 -3.34 -9.90 -18.72
CA ARG A 66 -4.75 -9.74 -18.33
C ARG A 66 -5.28 -10.91 -17.50
N ASN A 67 -4.88 -12.13 -17.83
CA ASN A 67 -5.25 -13.31 -17.04
C ASN A 67 -4.63 -13.27 -15.64
N ASN A 68 -3.35 -12.88 -15.51
CA ASN A 68 -2.70 -12.70 -14.22
C ASN A 68 -3.41 -11.62 -13.38
N TRP A 69 -3.71 -10.46 -13.96
CA TRP A 69 -4.43 -9.39 -13.26
C TRP A 69 -5.79 -9.87 -12.75
N LYS A 70 -6.56 -10.55 -13.61
CA LYS A 70 -7.87 -11.12 -13.22
C LYS A 70 -7.72 -12.15 -12.10
N LEU A 71 -6.69 -12.98 -12.17
CA LEU A 71 -6.44 -14.01 -11.17
C LEU A 71 -6.06 -13.40 -9.83
N LEU A 72 -5.13 -12.44 -9.80
CA LEU A 72 -4.73 -11.75 -8.59
C LEU A 72 -5.90 -10.97 -7.96
N TYR A 73 -6.70 -10.29 -8.80
CA TYR A 73 -7.90 -9.62 -8.34
C TYR A 73 -8.87 -10.60 -7.67
N ASN A 74 -9.10 -11.77 -8.29
CA ASN A 74 -9.98 -12.79 -7.74
C ASN A 74 -9.46 -13.37 -6.42
N TYR A 75 -8.14 -13.57 -6.28
CA TYR A 75 -7.56 -14.04 -5.02
C TYR A 75 -7.80 -13.03 -3.89
N GLN A 76 -7.57 -11.75 -4.13
CA GLN A 76 -7.85 -10.73 -3.11
C GLN A 76 -9.35 -10.65 -2.77
N CYS A 77 -10.25 -10.84 -3.76
CA CYS A 77 -11.68 -10.98 -3.49
C CYS A 77 -12.00 -12.20 -2.61
N GLN A 78 -11.38 -13.37 -2.88
CA GLN A 78 -11.53 -14.58 -2.06
C GLN A 78 -11.01 -14.39 -0.62
N LEU A 79 -10.01 -13.54 -0.43
CA LEU A 79 -9.49 -13.13 0.87
C LEU A 79 -10.40 -12.13 1.60
N GLY A 80 -11.44 -11.61 0.93
CA GLY A 80 -12.33 -10.59 1.49
C GLY A 80 -11.72 -9.19 1.54
N TRP A 81 -10.65 -8.93 0.77
CA TRP A 81 -9.99 -7.63 0.77
C TRP A 81 -10.70 -6.62 -0.13
N HIS A 82 -10.83 -5.39 0.34
CA HIS A 82 -11.33 -4.26 -0.43
C HIS A 82 -10.22 -3.67 -1.29
N GLN A 83 -10.23 -3.96 -2.59
CA GLN A 83 -9.24 -3.47 -3.53
C GLN A 83 -9.62 -2.07 -4.04
N LEU A 84 -8.83 -1.08 -3.69
CA LEU A 84 -9.08 0.33 -4.06
C LEU A 84 -8.26 0.70 -5.32
N MET A 85 -8.83 0.37 -6.49
CA MET A 85 -8.20 0.59 -7.80
C MET A 85 -8.62 1.95 -8.39
N ASN A 86 -8.00 3.04 -7.91
CA ASN A 86 -8.42 4.43 -8.15
C ASN A 86 -9.85 4.68 -7.64
N ASP A 87 -10.08 4.30 -6.40
CA ASP A 87 -11.36 4.34 -5.72
C ASP A 87 -11.18 4.69 -4.23
N HIS A 88 -12.25 4.81 -3.49
CA HIS A 88 -12.23 5.07 -2.06
C HIS A 88 -13.31 4.28 -1.34
N PHE A 89 -13.13 4.16 -0.03
CA PHE A 89 -14.11 3.60 0.90
C PHE A 89 -14.19 4.48 2.14
N THR A 90 -15.40 4.72 2.65
CA THR A 90 -15.60 5.49 3.88
C THR A 90 -15.95 4.55 5.03
N VAL A 91 -15.08 4.49 6.03
CA VAL A 91 -15.33 3.79 7.29
C VAL A 91 -16.01 4.76 8.25
N SER A 92 -17.11 4.33 8.89
CA SER A 92 -17.91 5.20 9.76
C SER A 92 -18.22 4.54 11.09
N HIS A 93 -17.96 5.25 12.19
CA HIS A 93 -18.32 4.88 13.55
C HIS A 93 -19.18 5.99 14.19
N GLY A 94 -20.48 5.78 14.24
CA GLY A 94 -21.43 6.80 14.64
C GLY A 94 -21.38 8.03 13.72
N MET A 95 -21.06 9.20 14.28
CA MET A 95 -20.92 10.44 13.52
C MET A 95 -19.49 10.71 13.01
N ALA A 96 -18.53 9.87 13.33
CA ALA A 96 -17.16 9.98 12.87
C ALA A 96 -16.93 9.13 11.63
N SER A 97 -16.16 9.64 10.67
CA SER A 97 -15.78 8.88 9.47
C SER A 97 -14.34 9.16 9.05
N ILE A 98 -13.76 8.19 8.39
CA ILE A 98 -12.43 8.26 7.76
C ILE A 98 -12.59 7.79 6.32
N ASP A 99 -12.08 8.56 5.38
CA ASP A 99 -12.04 8.16 3.97
C ASP A 99 -10.70 7.46 3.68
N ILE A 100 -10.78 6.20 3.26
CA ILE A 100 -9.64 5.41 2.76
C ILE A 100 -9.63 5.54 1.25
N ILE A 101 -8.64 6.20 0.71
CA ILE A 101 -8.45 6.41 -0.73
C ILE A 101 -7.37 5.46 -1.20
N GLY A 102 -7.59 4.75 -2.29
CA GLY A 102 -6.56 3.93 -2.92
C GLY A 102 -6.34 4.30 -4.37
N VAL A 103 -5.10 4.30 -4.79
CA VAL A 103 -4.72 4.49 -6.19
C VAL A 103 -3.95 3.28 -6.71
N GLU A 104 -4.11 3.01 -8.00
CA GLU A 104 -3.22 2.11 -8.73
C GLU A 104 -1.79 2.65 -8.73
N ASN A 105 -0.82 1.82 -9.12
CA ASN A 105 0.60 2.16 -9.07
C ASN A 105 0.93 3.51 -9.74
N ALA A 106 1.61 4.38 -8.99
CA ALA A 106 1.86 5.78 -9.32
C ALA A 106 3.31 6.04 -9.71
N GLU A 107 3.94 5.15 -10.46
CA GLU A 107 5.34 5.27 -10.90
C GLU A 107 5.63 6.51 -11.74
N GLN A 108 6.93 6.85 -11.81
CA GLN A 108 7.46 7.92 -12.64
C GLN A 108 7.95 7.39 -13.99
N PRO A 109 7.99 8.24 -15.03
CA PRO A 109 8.64 7.87 -16.28
C PRO A 109 10.07 7.31 -16.05
N PRO A 110 10.50 6.30 -16.81
CA PRO A 110 9.86 5.71 -17.99
C PRO A 110 8.75 4.68 -17.69
N PHE A 111 8.47 4.40 -16.42
CA PHE A 111 7.46 3.44 -15.99
C PHE A 111 6.04 3.97 -16.15
N ARG A 112 5.08 3.06 -16.16
CA ARG A 112 3.69 3.42 -16.41
C ARG A 112 2.97 3.92 -15.16
N ASN A 113 2.62 5.19 -15.13
CA ASN A 113 1.71 5.73 -14.13
C ASN A 113 0.25 5.27 -14.41
N ARG A 114 -0.34 4.56 -13.47
CA ARG A 114 -1.74 4.07 -13.52
C ARG A 114 -2.64 4.83 -12.54
N SER A 115 -2.05 5.63 -11.65
CA SER A 115 -2.77 6.41 -10.65
C SER A 115 -3.72 7.42 -11.29
N LYS A 116 -4.92 7.54 -10.72
CA LYS A 116 -5.93 8.53 -11.07
C LYS A 116 -6.50 9.13 -9.77
N LEU A 117 -5.65 9.83 -9.01
CA LEU A 117 -6.03 10.40 -7.72
C LEU A 117 -7.29 11.28 -7.78
N PRO A 118 -7.50 12.13 -8.81
CA PRO A 118 -8.76 12.88 -8.93
C PRO A 118 -10.00 11.99 -9.06
N LYS A 119 -9.86 10.83 -9.73
CA LYS A 119 -10.95 9.84 -9.82
C LYS A 119 -11.22 9.21 -8.46
N ALA A 120 -10.16 8.75 -7.78
CA ALA A 120 -10.25 8.12 -6.46
C ALA A 120 -10.90 9.04 -5.41
N MET A 121 -10.71 10.35 -5.53
CA MET A 121 -11.27 11.35 -4.62
C MET A 121 -12.65 11.88 -5.03
N LYS A 122 -13.19 11.44 -6.17
CA LYS A 122 -14.46 11.99 -6.70
C LYS A 122 -15.63 11.70 -5.75
N GLY A 123 -16.31 12.75 -5.31
CA GLY A 123 -17.46 12.66 -4.39
C GLY A 123 -17.11 12.78 -2.91
N LEU A 124 -15.83 12.71 -2.54
CA LEU A 124 -15.41 12.93 -1.16
C LEU A 124 -15.56 14.41 -0.78
N LYS A 125 -15.99 14.64 0.46
CA LYS A 125 -16.01 15.99 1.03
C LYS A 125 -14.60 16.51 1.20
N LYS A 126 -14.42 17.82 1.11
CA LYS A 126 -13.11 18.47 1.34
C LYS A 126 -12.67 18.29 2.79
N GLU A 127 -13.61 18.40 3.71
CA GLU A 127 -13.44 18.21 5.14
C GLU A 127 -13.39 16.70 5.47
N GLY A 128 -12.89 16.37 6.66
CA GLY A 128 -12.75 14.99 7.15
C GLY A 128 -11.33 14.47 7.01
N PHE A 129 -11.05 13.41 7.75
CA PHE A 129 -9.74 12.77 7.76
C PHE A 129 -9.64 11.77 6.61
N LYS A 130 -8.57 11.88 5.83
CA LYS A 130 -8.31 11.05 4.66
C LYS A 130 -6.97 10.34 4.77
N ILE A 131 -7.01 9.03 4.50
CA ILE A 131 -5.84 8.18 4.37
C ILE A 131 -5.71 7.79 2.91
N LEU A 132 -4.56 8.05 2.31
CA LEU A 132 -4.23 7.60 0.96
C LEU A 132 -3.33 6.38 1.03
N LEU A 133 -3.73 5.31 0.36
CA LEU A 133 -2.89 4.17 0.03
C LEU A 133 -2.31 4.38 -1.36
N THR A 134 -1.01 4.37 -1.45
CA THR A 134 -0.26 4.39 -2.72
C THR A 134 0.94 3.47 -2.59
N HIS A 135 1.40 2.85 -3.67
CA HIS A 135 2.57 1.99 -3.59
C HIS A 135 3.87 2.80 -3.60
N ASP A 136 4.06 3.66 -4.62
CA ASP A 136 5.27 4.46 -4.81
C ASP A 136 5.25 5.75 -3.97
N PRO A 137 6.22 5.98 -3.07
CA PRO A 137 6.29 7.19 -2.24
C PRO A 137 6.51 8.48 -3.05
N HIS A 138 7.03 8.43 -4.27
CA HIS A 138 7.16 9.62 -5.14
C HIS A 138 5.81 10.28 -5.42
N HIS A 139 4.70 9.52 -5.37
CA HIS A 139 3.35 10.03 -5.54
C HIS A 139 3.03 11.16 -4.58
N TRP A 140 3.53 11.08 -3.34
CA TRP A 140 3.27 12.07 -2.30
C TRP A 140 3.71 13.47 -2.70
N ARG A 141 4.94 13.64 -3.20
CA ARG A 141 5.43 14.94 -3.66
C ARG A 141 4.76 15.40 -4.94
N ARG A 142 4.47 14.47 -5.84
CA ARG A 142 3.99 14.77 -7.18
C ARG A 142 2.54 15.23 -7.22
N GLU A 143 1.66 14.58 -6.44
CA GLU A 143 0.21 14.81 -6.58
C GLU A 143 -0.54 15.05 -5.26
N VAL A 144 0.05 14.70 -4.10
CA VAL A 144 -0.67 14.71 -2.82
C VAL A 144 -0.50 16.03 -2.06
N TRP A 145 0.61 16.73 -2.24
CA TRP A 145 0.94 17.92 -1.46
C TRP A 145 -0.11 19.04 -1.48
N ASP A 146 -0.87 19.16 -2.55
CA ASP A 146 -1.90 20.18 -2.71
C ASP A 146 -3.33 19.62 -2.53
N ARG A 147 -3.44 18.42 -1.93
CA ARG A 147 -4.72 17.75 -1.67
C ARG A 147 -5.05 17.73 -0.18
N PRO A 148 -6.34 17.69 0.19
CA PRO A 148 -6.77 17.59 1.58
C PRO A 148 -6.66 16.14 2.10
N ILE A 149 -5.44 15.59 2.09
CA ILE A 149 -5.12 14.24 2.53
C ILE A 149 -4.16 14.37 3.72
N GLN A 150 -4.52 13.83 4.86
CA GLN A 150 -3.78 14.01 6.11
C GLN A 150 -2.70 12.96 6.28
N LEU A 151 -2.97 11.70 5.88
CA LEU A 151 -2.03 10.60 6.00
C LEU A 151 -1.89 9.89 4.65
N THR A 152 -0.67 9.67 4.22
CA THR A 152 -0.34 8.82 3.06
C THR A 152 0.49 7.65 3.53
N LEU A 153 0.14 6.46 3.08
CA LEU A 153 0.86 5.22 3.34
C LEU A 153 1.44 4.69 2.04
N ALA A 154 2.73 4.37 2.06
CA ALA A 154 3.44 3.83 0.90
C ALA A 154 4.38 2.69 1.30
N GLY A 155 4.81 1.91 0.30
CA GLY A 155 5.79 0.83 0.43
C GLY A 155 6.91 0.96 -0.59
N HIS A 156 7.06 -0.04 -1.48
CA HIS A 156 7.89 -0.08 -2.69
C HIS A 156 9.41 -0.13 -2.46
N THR A 157 9.94 0.66 -1.56
CA THR A 157 11.39 0.90 -1.45
C THR A 157 12.16 -0.24 -0.79
N HIS A 158 11.48 -1.05 0.04
CA HIS A 158 12.07 -2.08 0.93
C HIS A 158 13.28 -1.57 1.75
N ALA A 159 13.47 -0.27 1.89
CA ALA A 159 14.70 0.35 2.36
C ALA A 159 15.95 -0.19 1.62
N GLY A 160 15.80 -0.54 0.31
CA GLY A 160 16.84 -1.17 -0.49
C GLY A 160 17.30 -2.54 0.01
N GLN A 161 16.58 -3.18 0.93
CA GLN A 161 16.91 -4.43 1.64
C GLN A 161 18.27 -4.44 2.35
N LEU A 162 19.01 -3.33 2.29
CA LEU A 162 20.30 -3.10 2.92
C LEU A 162 20.30 -1.76 3.63
N GLN A 163 20.53 -1.77 4.95
CA GLN A 163 20.60 -0.56 5.74
C GLN A 163 21.72 -0.66 6.77
N ILE A 164 22.59 0.36 6.82
CA ILE A 164 23.66 0.49 7.81
C ILE A 164 23.49 1.86 8.48
N GLY A 165 22.97 1.88 9.69
CA GLY A 165 22.57 3.11 10.37
C GLY A 165 21.51 3.88 9.57
N LYS A 166 21.84 5.09 9.11
CA LYS A 166 20.95 5.92 8.28
C LYS A 166 21.20 5.80 6.76
N TRP A 167 22.13 4.96 6.36
CA TRP A 167 22.45 4.77 4.96
C TRP A 167 21.74 3.55 4.38
N THR A 168 21.20 3.70 3.17
CA THR A 168 20.59 2.64 2.36
C THR A 168 20.71 3.00 0.88
N PRO A 169 20.83 2.02 -0.04
CA PRO A 169 20.78 2.26 -1.47
C PRO A 169 19.50 2.95 -1.94
N ALA A 170 18.36 2.72 -1.26
CA ALA A 170 17.09 3.34 -1.60
C ALA A 170 17.16 4.88 -1.60
N ARG A 171 18.04 5.51 -0.82
CA ARG A 171 18.24 6.96 -0.81
C ARG A 171 18.73 7.55 -2.13
N MET A 172 19.33 6.72 -2.99
CA MET A 172 19.79 7.18 -4.31
C MET A 172 18.61 7.40 -5.26
N ALA A 173 17.54 6.62 -5.10
CA ALA A 173 16.34 6.70 -5.93
C ALA A 173 15.19 7.47 -5.25
N PHE A 174 15.05 7.35 -3.93
CA PHE A 174 13.91 7.87 -3.18
C PHE A 174 14.32 8.89 -2.12
N LYS A 175 13.75 10.08 -2.17
CA LYS A 175 13.88 11.07 -1.08
C LYS A 175 13.16 10.59 0.18
N GLU A 176 11.98 10.01 0.01
CA GLU A 176 11.18 9.35 1.03
C GLU A 176 11.32 7.84 0.88
N TRP A 177 12.33 7.26 1.50
CA TRP A 177 12.67 5.84 1.33
C TRP A 177 12.22 4.94 2.50
N GLY A 178 11.87 5.50 3.65
CA GLY A 178 11.44 4.74 4.84
C GLY A 178 11.15 5.64 6.02
N GLY A 179 10.20 5.21 6.87
CA GLY A 179 9.78 5.96 8.05
C GLY A 179 8.81 7.08 7.77
N VAL A 180 8.74 8.07 8.66
CA VAL A 180 7.72 9.12 8.66
C VAL A 180 8.28 10.46 8.17
N TYR A 181 7.57 11.07 7.22
CA TYR A 181 7.84 12.39 6.67
C TYR A 181 6.65 13.32 6.92
N ARG A 182 6.91 14.63 7.02
CA ARG A 182 5.88 15.65 7.28
C ARG A 182 6.01 16.84 6.35
N LYS A 183 4.85 17.38 5.92
CA LYS A 183 4.72 18.67 5.25
C LYS A 183 3.47 19.37 5.76
N GLY A 184 3.65 20.40 6.60
CA GLY A 184 2.53 21.04 7.29
C GLY A 184 1.76 20.01 8.13
N SER A 185 0.45 19.90 7.91
CA SER A 185 -0.43 18.92 8.56
C SER A 185 -0.45 17.56 7.89
N GLN A 186 0.22 17.39 6.76
CA GLN A 186 0.26 16.12 6.01
C GLN A 186 1.40 15.24 6.49
N MET A 187 1.16 13.94 6.54
CA MET A 187 2.16 12.93 6.84
C MET A 187 2.23 11.88 5.74
N LEU A 188 3.44 11.40 5.48
CA LEU A 188 3.71 10.18 4.72
C LEU A 188 4.41 9.19 5.64
N ASN A 189 3.95 7.95 5.66
CA ASN A 189 4.69 6.83 6.21
C ASN A 189 5.08 5.89 5.07
N VAL A 190 6.37 5.59 4.96
CA VAL A 190 6.90 4.63 4.00
C VAL A 190 7.39 3.42 4.76
N SER A 191 6.70 2.29 4.61
CA SER A 191 7.08 1.02 5.21
C SER A 191 8.11 0.30 4.36
N SER A 192 9.10 -0.34 5.01
CA SER A 192 10.03 -1.26 4.32
C SER A 192 9.37 -2.59 3.95
N GLY A 193 8.16 -2.84 4.45
CA GLY A 193 7.37 -4.04 4.17
C GLY A 193 7.98 -5.33 4.71
N ILE A 194 7.27 -6.43 4.51
CA ILE A 194 7.67 -7.76 4.98
C ILE A 194 8.34 -8.61 3.89
N GLY A 195 8.02 -8.34 2.63
CA GLY A 195 8.59 -9.01 1.44
C GLY A 195 9.91 -8.39 0.97
N GLY A 196 10.28 -8.67 -0.26
CA GLY A 196 11.46 -8.07 -0.92
C GLY A 196 11.81 -8.76 -2.21
N SER A 197 12.61 -8.07 -3.04
CA SER A 197 13.05 -8.57 -4.34
C SER A 197 14.22 -9.58 -4.24
N PHE A 198 14.93 -9.59 -3.11
CA PHE A 198 16.05 -10.50 -2.85
C PHE A 198 15.74 -11.42 -1.67
N PRO A 199 16.33 -12.64 -1.61
CA PRO A 199 16.06 -13.61 -0.55
C PRO A 199 16.76 -13.26 0.80
N PHE A 200 17.24 -12.04 0.98
CA PHE A 200 17.87 -11.59 2.21
C PHE A 200 17.57 -10.12 2.51
N ARG A 201 17.67 -9.75 3.78
CA ARG A 201 17.69 -8.36 4.26
C ARG A 201 18.83 -8.19 5.25
N LEU A 202 19.54 -7.06 5.20
CA LEU A 202 20.60 -6.71 6.15
C LEU A 202 20.36 -5.31 6.70
N GLY A 203 20.01 -5.24 7.99
CA GLY A 203 19.70 -3.98 8.68
C GLY A 203 18.36 -3.33 8.31
N ALA A 204 17.81 -3.62 7.13
CA ALA A 204 16.48 -3.24 6.70
C ALA A 204 15.49 -4.37 7.03
N TRP A 205 15.12 -4.48 8.29
CA TRP A 205 14.29 -5.58 8.79
C TRP A 205 12.88 -5.56 8.21
N PRO A 206 12.22 -6.74 8.09
CA PRO A 206 10.79 -6.80 7.77
C PRO A 206 9.98 -5.98 8.76
N GLU A 207 9.02 -5.21 8.25
CA GLU A 207 8.28 -4.22 9.03
C GLU A 207 6.80 -4.27 8.73
N MET A 208 5.99 -4.23 9.80
CA MET A 208 4.60 -3.83 9.79
C MET A 208 4.47 -2.59 10.67
N THR A 209 3.84 -1.53 10.16
CA THR A 209 3.68 -0.28 10.90
C THR A 209 2.32 -0.23 11.59
N VAL A 210 2.32 -0.10 12.91
CA VAL A 210 1.10 0.14 13.70
C VAL A 210 0.88 1.64 13.85
N ILE A 211 -0.31 2.13 13.46
CA ILE A 211 -0.66 3.55 13.50
C ILE A 211 -1.91 3.73 14.35
N THR A 212 -1.81 4.49 15.43
CA THR A 212 -2.98 4.87 16.24
C THR A 212 -3.46 6.26 15.86
N LEU A 213 -4.70 6.35 15.37
CA LEU A 213 -5.36 7.62 15.11
C LEU A 213 -6.12 8.08 16.37
N LYS A 214 -5.88 9.33 16.77
CA LYS A 214 -6.58 9.93 17.92
C LYS A 214 -7.30 11.19 17.50
N ARG A 215 -8.59 11.30 17.88
CA ARG A 215 -9.33 12.55 17.71
C ARG A 215 -8.81 13.58 18.72
N THR A 216 -8.34 14.72 18.24
CA THR A 216 -8.06 15.86 19.10
C THR A 216 -9.38 16.58 19.36
N LEU A 217 -9.83 16.58 20.61
CA LEU A 217 -10.92 17.45 21.04
C LEU A 217 -10.35 18.88 21.06
N LYS A 218 -10.95 19.77 20.27
CA LYS A 218 -10.70 21.21 20.37
C LYS A 218 -11.50 21.79 21.51
#